data_53da3287d04bf127ebca4a5c3118ccdf
#
_entry.id   53da3287d04bf127ebca4a5c3118ccdf
#
_cell.length_a   1.000
_cell.length_b   1.000
_cell.length_c   1.000
_cell.angle_alpha   90.00
_cell.angle_beta   90.00
_cell.angle_gamma   90.00
#
_symmetry.space_group_name_H-M   'P 1'
#
loop_
_entity.id
_entity.type
_entity.pdbx_description
1 polymer ?
#
loop_
_entity_poly.entity_id
_entity_poly.type
_entity_poly.pdbx_seq_one_letter_code
_entity_poly.pdbx_strand_id
1 'polypeptide(L)'
;MADRRNLFFFYGDDKAKLVEKMKPIYRILEENGFTILDHPKNANAIVSVGDDATFLQAVRKTGFREDCLYAGISTKDEISFYCDFHIDHVDTALQEITKNEIEVRKYPTIEVDVDGSTSFHCLNEFSLRSSIIKTFVVDVHVDDLYFETFRGDGLVVSTPTGSTAYNKSLRGAIVDPLIPCFQVSELASLNNNTYRTLGSPFILNHERTLTLKLRPDGNDYPVIGMDNEALSIKQVEKAVVRLSDKQIKTVKLKNNSFWEKVQRTFL
;
A
#
# COMPACT_ATOMS: atom_id res chain seq x y z
N MET A 1 14.83 29.92 2.09
CA MET A 1 14.32 28.53 2.23
C MET A 1 12.87 28.57 1.85
N ALA A 2 12.43 27.74 0.91
CA ALA A 2 11.02 27.69 0.55
C ALA A 2 10.21 27.31 1.80
N ASP A 3 9.13 28.03 2.05
CA ASP A 3 8.24 27.81 3.18
C ASP A 3 7.59 26.42 3.02
N ARG A 4 8.01 25.44 3.85
CA ARG A 4 7.56 24.04 3.78
C ARG A 4 6.27 23.81 4.56
N ARG A 5 5.34 24.75 4.53
CA ARG A 5 4.11 24.74 5.34
C ARG A 5 2.83 24.58 4.53
N ASN A 6 2.94 24.12 3.28
CA ASN A 6 1.80 23.89 2.40
C ASN A 6 1.19 22.50 2.65
N LEU A 7 -0.04 22.45 3.10
CA LEU A 7 -0.78 21.22 3.39
C LEU A 7 -1.92 21.02 2.39
N PHE A 8 -2.12 19.79 1.98
CA PHE A 8 -3.30 19.38 1.23
C PHE A 8 -4.01 18.27 2.01
N PHE A 9 -5.32 18.41 2.20
CA PHE A 9 -6.14 17.42 2.88
C PHE A 9 -6.90 16.57 1.88
N PHE A 10 -6.69 15.26 1.97
CA PHE A 10 -7.41 14.26 1.19
C PHE A 10 -8.44 13.58 2.09
N TYR A 11 -9.69 13.55 1.64
CA TYR A 11 -10.81 12.97 2.37
C TYR A 11 -11.30 11.70 1.70
N GLY A 12 -11.65 10.69 2.51
CA GLY A 12 -12.40 9.53 2.07
C GLY A 12 -13.89 9.84 1.84
N ASP A 13 -14.70 8.84 2.03
CA ASP A 13 -16.16 8.98 1.99
C ASP A 13 -16.65 9.96 3.07
N ASP A 14 -17.83 10.54 2.88
CA ASP A 14 -18.40 11.57 3.78
C ASP A 14 -17.59 12.88 3.91
N LYS A 15 -16.91 13.28 2.84
CA LYS A 15 -16.08 14.49 2.81
C LYS A 15 -16.75 15.70 3.49
N ALA A 16 -18.02 15.97 3.23
CA ALA A 16 -18.69 17.16 3.76
C ALA A 16 -18.71 17.16 5.29
N LYS A 17 -19.03 16.03 5.93
CA LYS A 17 -19.06 15.87 7.39
C LYS A 17 -17.65 15.97 7.99
N LEU A 18 -16.66 15.38 7.33
CA LEU A 18 -15.26 15.41 7.80
C LEU A 18 -14.68 16.82 7.71
N VAL A 19 -14.96 17.55 6.65
CA VAL A 19 -14.51 18.96 6.49
C VAL A 19 -15.05 19.83 7.62
N GLU A 20 -16.32 19.66 8.03
CA GLU A 20 -16.89 20.41 9.17
C GLU A 20 -16.13 20.11 10.47
N LYS A 21 -15.83 18.83 10.75
CA LYS A 21 -15.04 18.44 11.92
C LYS A 21 -13.60 18.99 11.87
N MET A 22 -13.03 19.17 10.69
CA MET A 22 -11.65 19.66 10.50
C MET A 22 -11.54 21.18 10.55
N LYS A 23 -12.62 21.95 10.50
CA LYS A 23 -12.58 23.43 10.54
C LYS A 23 -11.82 24.02 11.74
N PRO A 24 -11.98 23.52 12.98
CA PRO A 24 -11.20 24.02 14.11
C PRO A 24 -9.70 23.79 13.91
N ILE A 25 -9.34 22.63 13.35
CA ILE A 25 -7.96 22.24 13.08
C ILE A 25 -7.33 23.15 12.03
N TYR A 26 -8.06 23.49 10.98
CA TYR A 26 -7.60 24.43 9.96
C TYR A 26 -7.24 25.77 10.54
N ARG A 27 -8.05 26.31 11.42
CA ARG A 27 -7.75 27.60 12.10
C ARG A 27 -6.44 27.52 12.90
N ILE A 28 -6.27 26.45 13.68
CA ILE A 28 -5.04 26.26 14.46
C ILE A 28 -3.81 26.14 13.55
N LEU A 29 -3.93 25.42 12.42
CA LEU A 29 -2.83 25.29 11.45
C LEU A 29 -2.49 26.64 10.80
N GLU A 30 -3.48 27.41 10.39
CA GLU A 30 -3.30 28.74 9.79
C GLU A 30 -2.68 29.73 10.79
N GLU A 31 -3.13 29.72 12.06
CA GLU A 31 -2.55 30.51 13.16
C GLU A 31 -1.08 30.14 13.42
N ASN A 32 -0.67 28.90 13.13
CA ASN A 32 0.71 28.43 13.20
C ASN A 32 1.49 28.58 11.87
N GLY A 33 0.93 29.31 10.91
CA GLY A 33 1.60 29.67 9.65
C GLY A 33 1.59 28.58 8.59
N PHE A 34 0.71 27.58 8.68
CA PHE A 34 0.47 26.64 7.60
C PHE A 34 -0.52 27.20 6.58
N THR A 35 -0.33 26.82 5.32
CA THR A 35 -1.24 27.18 4.22
C THR A 35 -1.96 25.91 3.75
N ILE A 36 -3.28 25.95 3.74
CA ILE A 36 -4.12 24.85 3.25
C ILE A 36 -4.38 25.08 1.76
N LEU A 37 -4.03 24.07 0.95
CA LEU A 37 -4.15 24.12 -0.50
C LEU A 37 -5.39 23.37 -0.98
N ASP A 38 -5.99 23.85 -2.05
CA ASP A 38 -7.10 23.17 -2.75
C ASP A 38 -6.62 22.05 -3.68
N HIS A 39 -5.32 22.02 -4.00
CA HIS A 39 -4.75 21.05 -4.93
C HIS A 39 -3.40 20.48 -4.43
N PRO A 40 -3.13 19.18 -4.56
CA PRO A 40 -1.94 18.53 -3.99
C PRO A 40 -0.62 18.92 -4.65
N LYS A 41 -0.62 19.49 -5.86
CA LYS A 41 0.58 19.70 -6.69
C LYS A 41 1.74 20.40 -5.96
N ASN A 42 1.43 21.41 -5.15
CA ASN A 42 2.44 22.20 -4.44
C ASN A 42 2.46 21.93 -2.92
N ALA A 43 1.78 20.86 -2.48
CA ALA A 43 1.77 20.50 -1.08
C ALA A 43 3.13 19.94 -0.64
N ASN A 44 3.60 20.38 0.52
CA ASN A 44 4.76 19.81 1.20
C ASN A 44 4.36 18.60 2.06
N ALA A 45 3.11 18.57 2.51
CA ALA A 45 2.52 17.40 3.14
C ALA A 45 1.09 17.17 2.65
N ILE A 46 0.75 15.90 2.45
CA ILE A 46 -0.57 15.40 2.10
C ILE A 46 -1.11 14.68 3.33
N VAL A 47 -2.24 15.17 3.83
CA VAL A 47 -2.88 14.64 5.04
C VAL A 47 -4.14 13.91 4.64
N SER A 48 -4.17 12.59 4.80
CA SER A 48 -5.41 11.80 4.63
C SER A 48 -6.26 11.87 5.89
N VAL A 49 -7.57 12.06 5.72
CA VAL A 49 -8.56 12.05 6.81
C VAL A 49 -9.55 10.93 6.54
N GLY A 50 -9.45 9.84 7.31
CA GLY A 50 -10.22 8.62 7.09
C GLY A 50 -9.59 7.42 7.77
N ASP A 51 -9.44 6.34 7.05
CA ASP A 51 -8.79 5.09 7.48
C ASP A 51 -7.56 4.75 6.62
N ASP A 52 -7.00 3.55 6.81
CA ASP A 52 -5.87 3.08 6.00
C ASP A 52 -6.20 3.02 4.50
N ALA A 53 -7.44 2.67 4.13
CA ALA A 53 -7.87 2.68 2.73
C ALA A 53 -7.85 4.10 2.15
N THR A 54 -8.28 5.10 2.93
CA THR A 54 -8.21 6.52 2.56
C THR A 54 -6.77 6.98 2.38
N PHE A 55 -5.85 6.52 3.24
CA PHE A 55 -4.43 6.83 3.11
C PHE A 55 -3.85 6.27 1.81
N LEU A 56 -4.13 5.01 1.49
CA LEU A 56 -3.69 4.37 0.24
C LEU A 56 -4.24 5.12 -0.99
N GLN A 57 -5.51 5.54 -0.95
CA GLN A 57 -6.10 6.36 -2.01
C GLN A 57 -5.42 7.72 -2.14
N ALA A 58 -5.09 8.39 -1.01
CA ALA A 58 -4.37 9.66 -1.04
C ALA A 58 -3.01 9.52 -1.72
N VAL A 59 -2.24 8.49 -1.38
CA VAL A 59 -0.94 8.20 -2.00
C VAL A 59 -1.10 7.97 -3.50
N ARG A 60 -2.06 7.12 -3.91
CA ARG A 60 -2.31 6.79 -5.32
C ARG A 60 -2.78 7.98 -6.13
N LYS A 61 -3.83 8.69 -5.68
CA LYS A 61 -4.43 9.82 -6.41
C LYS A 61 -3.53 11.04 -6.50
N THR A 62 -2.52 11.13 -5.65
CA THR A 62 -1.50 12.17 -5.70
C THR A 62 -0.22 11.74 -6.45
N GLY A 63 -0.17 10.50 -6.98
CA GLY A 63 0.86 10.00 -7.87
C GLY A 63 2.11 9.45 -7.17
N PHE A 64 1.99 8.91 -5.95
CA PHE A 64 3.14 8.37 -5.20
C PHE A 64 4.30 9.37 -5.11
N ARG A 65 4.02 10.58 -4.67
CA ARG A 65 4.99 11.68 -4.62
C ARG A 65 6.07 11.43 -3.57
N GLU A 66 7.33 11.58 -3.97
CA GLU A 66 8.50 11.45 -3.10
C GLU A 66 9.01 12.79 -2.55
N ASP A 67 8.53 13.90 -3.12
CA ASP A 67 8.93 15.27 -2.79
C ASP A 67 8.10 15.87 -1.65
N CYS A 68 7.12 15.14 -1.13
CA CYS A 68 6.27 15.54 -0.02
C CYS A 68 6.22 14.49 1.10
N LEU A 69 5.62 14.85 2.22
CA LEU A 69 5.31 13.95 3.33
C LEU A 69 3.85 13.52 3.24
N TYR A 70 3.55 12.32 3.75
CA TYR A 70 2.19 11.86 3.97
C TYR A 70 1.92 11.72 5.47
N ALA A 71 0.74 12.09 5.90
CA ALA A 71 0.26 11.88 7.27
C ALA A 71 -1.17 11.35 7.23
N GLY A 72 -1.55 10.53 8.19
CA GLY A 72 -2.90 10.00 8.29
C GLY A 72 -3.56 10.40 9.59
N ILE A 73 -4.80 10.90 9.50
CA ILE A 73 -5.70 11.17 10.61
C ILE A 73 -6.83 10.15 10.55
N SER A 74 -6.89 9.23 11.53
CA SER A 74 -7.96 8.25 11.63
C SER A 74 -9.27 8.90 12.08
N THR A 75 -10.36 8.43 11.50
CA THR A 75 -11.74 8.75 11.94
C THR A 75 -12.41 7.57 12.63
N LYS A 76 -11.67 6.48 12.85
CA LYS A 76 -12.12 5.25 13.49
C LYS A 76 -11.27 4.97 14.73
N ASP A 77 -11.87 4.36 15.74
CA ASP A 77 -11.19 3.96 16.97
C ASP A 77 -10.27 2.74 16.78
N GLU A 78 -10.39 2.05 15.66
CA GLU A 78 -9.57 0.89 15.32
C GLU A 78 -8.11 1.29 15.05
N ILE A 79 -7.19 0.37 15.33
CA ILE A 79 -5.77 0.59 15.10
C ILE A 79 -5.50 0.67 13.59
N SER A 80 -4.92 1.79 13.19
CA SER A 80 -4.49 2.06 11.83
C SER A 80 -2.99 1.85 11.67
N PHE A 81 -2.55 1.24 10.58
CA PHE A 81 -1.13 1.10 10.25
C PHE A 81 -0.54 2.37 9.63
N TYR A 82 -1.36 3.15 8.93
CA TYR A 82 -0.92 4.37 8.24
C TYR A 82 -1.30 5.66 8.96
N CYS A 83 -2.38 5.66 9.75
CA CYS A 83 -2.82 6.84 10.49
C CYS A 83 -2.36 6.76 11.95
N ASP A 84 -1.50 7.67 12.36
CA ASP A 84 -1.02 7.77 13.76
C ASP A 84 -1.81 8.80 14.58
N PHE A 85 -2.52 9.69 13.91
CA PHE A 85 -3.31 10.74 14.54
C PHE A 85 -4.79 10.38 14.49
N HIS A 86 -5.57 10.86 15.46
CA HIS A 86 -7.03 10.65 15.53
C HIS A 86 -7.76 11.99 15.46
N ILE A 87 -8.90 12.03 14.75
CA ILE A 87 -9.64 13.27 14.49
C ILE A 87 -10.13 13.94 15.79
N ASP A 88 -10.45 13.16 16.81
CA ASP A 88 -10.95 13.69 18.09
C ASP A 88 -9.81 14.10 19.06
N HIS A 89 -8.53 13.88 18.68
CA HIS A 89 -7.34 14.16 19.48
C HIS A 89 -6.29 14.99 18.73
N VAL A 90 -6.69 15.83 17.78
CA VAL A 90 -5.75 16.57 16.93
C VAL A 90 -4.98 17.63 17.72
N ASP A 91 -5.55 18.18 18.78
CA ASP A 91 -4.85 19.11 19.68
C ASP A 91 -3.62 18.44 20.29
N THR A 92 -3.72 17.18 20.67
CA THR A 92 -2.60 16.36 21.15
C THR A 92 -1.56 16.14 20.04
N ALA A 93 -2.00 15.84 18.83
CA ALA A 93 -1.13 15.66 17.67
C ALA A 93 -0.28 16.89 17.38
N LEU A 94 -0.86 18.10 17.46
CA LEU A 94 -0.12 19.36 17.29
C LEU A 94 0.91 19.58 18.40
N GLN A 95 0.59 19.21 19.64
CA GLN A 95 1.55 19.26 20.75
C GLN A 95 2.72 18.28 20.54
N GLU A 96 2.47 17.08 20.05
CA GLU A 96 3.49 16.08 19.76
C GLU A 96 4.39 16.50 18.60
N ILE A 97 3.82 17.12 17.56
CA ILE A 97 4.58 17.73 16.46
C ILE A 97 5.50 18.85 17.00
N THR A 98 5.01 19.72 17.89
CA THR A 98 5.79 20.82 18.45
C THR A 98 6.87 20.35 19.42
N LYS A 99 6.65 19.24 20.13
CA LYS A 99 7.63 18.60 21.01
C LYS A 99 8.68 17.75 20.28
N ASN A 100 8.65 17.67 18.94
CA ASN A 100 9.51 16.80 18.14
C ASN A 100 9.36 15.29 18.46
N GLU A 101 8.17 14.86 18.85
CA GLU A 101 7.85 13.44 19.09
C GLU A 101 7.40 12.72 17.84
N ILE A 102 7.67 13.29 16.68
CA ILE A 102 7.44 12.70 15.37
C ILE A 102 8.73 12.26 14.70
N GLU A 103 8.61 11.31 13.80
CA GLU A 103 9.66 10.88 12.90
C GLU A 103 9.13 10.73 11.47
N VAL A 104 10.04 10.75 10.49
CA VAL A 104 9.72 10.45 9.10
C VAL A 104 10.16 9.03 8.81
N ARG A 105 9.21 8.14 8.51
CA ARG A 105 9.46 6.78 8.05
C ARG A 105 9.32 6.72 6.54
N LYS A 106 10.19 5.91 5.92
CA LYS A 106 10.14 5.64 4.49
C LYS A 106 9.62 4.23 4.29
N TYR A 107 8.55 4.11 3.53
CA TYR A 107 7.95 2.83 3.17
C TYR A 107 8.27 2.48 1.73
N PRO A 108 8.81 1.28 1.48
CA PRO A 108 9.07 0.82 0.12
C PRO A 108 7.76 0.62 -0.64
N THR A 109 7.82 0.73 -1.96
CA THR A 109 6.73 0.37 -2.86
C THR A 109 7.18 -0.72 -3.81
N ILE A 110 6.25 -1.46 -4.36
CA ILE A 110 6.50 -2.30 -5.53
C ILE A 110 6.05 -1.57 -6.79
N GLU A 111 6.80 -1.77 -7.87
CA GLU A 111 6.44 -1.36 -9.21
C GLU A 111 5.97 -2.58 -9.99
N VAL A 112 4.87 -2.41 -10.70
CA VAL A 112 4.26 -3.44 -11.55
C VAL A 112 4.17 -2.91 -12.97
N ASP A 113 4.77 -3.61 -13.90
CA ASP A 113 4.64 -3.38 -15.33
C ASP A 113 3.74 -4.46 -15.94
N VAL A 114 2.69 -4.05 -16.62
CA VAL A 114 1.74 -4.94 -17.31
C VAL A 114 1.95 -4.81 -18.82
N ASP A 115 2.36 -5.87 -19.44
CA ASP A 115 2.58 -6.01 -20.89
C ASP A 115 3.51 -4.96 -21.52
N GLY A 116 4.40 -4.33 -20.72
CA GLY A 116 5.28 -3.26 -21.15
C GLY A 116 4.56 -1.96 -21.55
N SER A 117 3.28 -1.86 -21.28
CA SER A 117 2.43 -0.73 -21.70
C SER A 117 1.88 0.09 -20.54
N THR A 118 1.71 -0.51 -19.38
CA THR A 118 1.12 0.12 -18.21
C THR A 118 1.96 -0.17 -16.98
N SER A 119 2.46 0.88 -16.33
CA SER A 119 3.20 0.75 -15.08
C SER A 119 2.48 1.50 -13.96
N PHE A 120 2.46 0.88 -12.77
CA PHE A 120 1.89 1.49 -11.56
C PHE A 120 2.65 1.01 -10.31
N HIS A 121 2.39 1.68 -9.20
CA HIS A 121 3.00 1.36 -7.90
C HIS A 121 1.93 0.89 -6.92
N CYS A 122 2.36 0.04 -5.96
CA CYS A 122 1.55 -0.33 -4.80
C CYS A 122 2.33 -0.10 -3.51
N LEU A 123 1.65 0.38 -2.49
CA LEU A 123 2.20 0.57 -1.15
C LEU A 123 1.96 -0.66 -0.27
N ASN A 124 0.83 -1.35 -0.44
CA ASN A 124 0.55 -2.62 0.22
C ASN A 124 0.87 -3.81 -0.68
N GLU A 125 0.04 -4.01 -1.70
CA GLU A 125 0.15 -5.21 -2.53
C GLU A 125 -0.41 -5.03 -3.94
N PHE A 126 0.15 -5.82 -4.82
CA PHE A 126 -0.41 -6.19 -6.12
C PHE A 126 -1.05 -7.57 -6.02
N SER A 127 -2.22 -7.76 -6.59
CA SER A 127 -2.84 -9.07 -6.71
C SER A 127 -3.27 -9.36 -8.16
N LEU A 128 -3.09 -10.60 -8.56
CA LEU A 128 -3.49 -11.11 -9.86
C LEU A 128 -4.40 -12.31 -9.63
N ARG A 129 -5.69 -12.20 -9.99
CA ARG A 129 -6.73 -13.17 -9.61
C ARG A 129 -7.60 -13.56 -10.77
N SER A 130 -8.21 -14.74 -10.67
CA SER A 130 -9.31 -15.12 -11.55
C SER A 130 -10.56 -14.28 -11.28
N SER A 131 -11.24 -13.86 -12.33
CA SER A 131 -12.55 -13.19 -12.23
C SER A 131 -13.73 -14.18 -12.22
N ILE A 132 -13.48 -15.45 -12.53
CA ILE A 132 -14.49 -16.50 -12.64
C ILE A 132 -14.07 -17.72 -11.82
N ILE A 133 -15.00 -18.61 -11.53
CA ILE A 133 -14.74 -19.90 -10.85
C ILE A 133 -14.09 -20.86 -11.86
N LYS A 134 -12.81 -20.63 -12.15
CA LYS A 134 -11.98 -21.47 -13.02
C LYS A 134 -10.52 -21.37 -12.54
N THR A 135 -9.82 -22.48 -12.60
CA THR A 135 -8.39 -22.51 -12.23
C THR A 135 -7.61 -21.49 -13.03
N PHE A 136 -6.91 -20.62 -12.32
CA PHE A 136 -6.02 -19.63 -12.90
C PHE A 136 -4.63 -20.23 -13.05
N VAL A 137 -4.03 -20.11 -14.24
CA VAL A 137 -2.74 -20.71 -14.55
C VAL A 137 -1.74 -19.62 -14.89
N VAL A 138 -0.65 -19.59 -14.12
CA VAL A 138 0.40 -18.57 -14.26
C VAL A 138 1.77 -19.23 -14.22
N ASP A 139 2.62 -18.98 -15.22
CA ASP A 139 4.01 -19.34 -15.15
C ASP A 139 4.77 -18.26 -14.36
N VAL A 140 5.38 -18.67 -13.28
CA VAL A 140 6.14 -17.83 -12.36
C VAL A 140 7.62 -17.93 -12.69
N HIS A 141 8.28 -16.78 -12.89
CA HIS A 141 9.72 -16.69 -13.08
C HIS A 141 10.31 -15.76 -12.03
N VAL A 142 11.47 -16.13 -11.51
CA VAL A 142 12.31 -15.29 -10.66
C VAL A 142 13.58 -14.95 -11.46
N ASP A 143 13.73 -13.70 -11.83
CA ASP A 143 14.71 -13.26 -12.83
C ASP A 143 14.49 -14.05 -14.15
N ASP A 144 15.51 -14.72 -14.66
CA ASP A 144 15.45 -15.56 -15.86
C ASP A 144 15.06 -17.03 -15.55
N LEU A 145 14.97 -17.40 -14.26
CA LEU A 145 14.64 -18.75 -13.86
C LEU A 145 13.14 -19.00 -13.96
N TYR A 146 12.73 -19.94 -14.80
CA TYR A 146 11.38 -20.54 -14.68
C TYR A 146 11.31 -21.28 -13.35
N PHE A 147 10.44 -20.77 -12.45
CA PHE A 147 10.32 -21.28 -11.08
C PHE A 147 9.26 -22.35 -10.96
N GLU A 148 8.03 -22.04 -11.38
CA GLU A 148 6.90 -22.97 -11.33
C GLU A 148 5.77 -22.57 -12.28
N THR A 149 4.82 -23.48 -12.49
CA THR A 149 3.48 -23.15 -13.01
C THR A 149 2.50 -23.17 -11.85
N PHE A 150 2.12 -21.98 -11.38
CA PHE A 150 1.04 -21.84 -10.39
C PHE A 150 -0.31 -22.21 -10.98
N ARG A 151 -1.13 -22.89 -10.18
CA ARG A 151 -2.54 -23.16 -10.44
C ARG A 151 -3.35 -22.94 -9.17
N GLY A 152 -4.37 -22.09 -9.23
CA GLY A 152 -5.18 -21.73 -8.07
C GLY A 152 -6.11 -20.55 -8.39
N ASP A 153 -6.44 -19.75 -7.40
CA ASP A 153 -7.33 -18.60 -7.55
C ASP A 153 -6.57 -17.30 -7.85
N GLY A 154 -5.26 -17.24 -7.58
CA GLY A 154 -4.44 -16.08 -7.86
C GLY A 154 -3.15 -16.01 -7.06
N LEU A 155 -2.44 -14.91 -7.27
CA LEU A 155 -1.18 -14.59 -6.61
C LEU A 155 -1.26 -13.17 -6.01
N VAL A 156 -0.64 -12.99 -4.84
CA VAL A 156 -0.50 -11.68 -4.18
C VAL A 156 0.98 -11.39 -3.99
N VAL A 157 1.41 -10.20 -4.40
CA VAL A 157 2.77 -9.71 -4.21
C VAL A 157 2.72 -8.51 -3.28
N SER A 158 3.29 -8.65 -2.10
CA SER A 158 3.17 -7.70 -1.00
C SER A 158 4.49 -7.01 -0.68
N THR A 159 4.41 -5.73 -0.37
CA THR A 159 5.51 -4.99 0.26
C THR A 159 5.65 -5.41 1.73
N PRO A 160 6.74 -5.05 2.42
CA PRO A 160 6.84 -5.24 3.86
C PRO A 160 5.71 -4.57 4.65
N THR A 161 5.33 -3.34 4.29
CA THR A 161 4.18 -2.64 4.92
C THR A 161 2.86 -3.33 4.67
N GLY A 162 2.64 -3.85 3.47
CA GLY A 162 1.46 -4.62 3.09
C GLY A 162 1.41 -6.03 3.69
N SER A 163 2.50 -6.49 4.33
CA SER A 163 2.54 -7.83 4.94
C SER A 163 1.48 -8.05 6.03
N THR A 164 0.98 -6.97 6.63
CA THR A 164 -0.11 -6.99 7.63
C THR A 164 -1.51 -6.93 7.00
N ALA A 165 -1.61 -6.67 5.69
CA ALA A 165 -2.87 -6.53 4.95
C ALA A 165 -3.30 -7.87 4.32
N TYR A 166 -3.61 -7.91 3.03
CA TYR A 166 -4.12 -9.11 2.35
C TYR A 166 -3.17 -10.32 2.45
N ASN A 167 -1.86 -10.06 2.37
CA ASN A 167 -0.83 -11.08 2.53
C ASN A 167 -0.99 -11.92 3.82
N LYS A 168 -1.38 -11.28 4.94
CA LYS A 168 -1.59 -11.98 6.22
C LYS A 168 -2.73 -13.00 6.12
N SER A 169 -3.79 -12.70 5.38
CA SER A 169 -4.91 -13.63 5.15
C SER A 169 -4.49 -14.87 4.36
N LEU A 170 -3.39 -14.79 3.63
CA LEU A 170 -2.77 -15.88 2.87
C LEU A 170 -1.66 -16.60 3.64
N ARG A 171 -1.58 -16.38 4.96
CA ARG A 171 -0.53 -16.94 5.84
C ARG A 171 0.89 -16.48 5.48
N GLY A 172 1.02 -15.35 4.79
CA GLY A 172 2.31 -14.70 4.57
C GLY A 172 2.92 -14.20 5.87
N ALA A 173 4.24 -14.12 5.92
CA ALA A 173 4.96 -13.60 7.07
C ALA A 173 4.70 -12.10 7.25
N ILE A 174 4.64 -11.63 8.50
CA ILE A 174 4.75 -10.21 8.83
C ILE A 174 6.22 -9.82 8.65
N VAL A 175 6.47 -8.82 7.84
CA VAL A 175 7.82 -8.39 7.47
C VAL A 175 8.08 -6.99 8.00
N ASP A 176 9.25 -6.81 8.62
CA ASP A 176 9.68 -5.48 9.08
C ASP A 176 9.81 -4.51 7.89
N PRO A 177 9.19 -3.32 7.94
CA PRO A 177 9.24 -2.35 6.85
C PRO A 177 10.64 -1.87 6.46
N LEU A 178 11.64 -2.11 7.30
CA LEU A 178 13.04 -1.76 7.00
C LEU A 178 13.76 -2.80 6.13
N ILE A 179 13.17 -3.98 5.93
CA ILE A 179 13.77 -5.01 5.09
C ILE A 179 13.43 -4.73 3.62
N PRO A 180 14.43 -4.49 2.74
CA PRO A 180 14.19 -4.20 1.32
C PRO A 180 13.86 -5.48 0.54
N CYS A 181 12.59 -5.88 0.58
CA CYS A 181 12.10 -7.10 -0.05
C CYS A 181 10.64 -6.96 -0.49
N PHE A 182 10.15 -7.97 -1.16
CA PHE A 182 8.72 -8.19 -1.39
C PHE A 182 8.39 -9.66 -1.23
N GLN A 183 7.16 -9.98 -0.91
CA GLN A 183 6.70 -11.33 -0.63
C GLN A 183 5.65 -11.76 -1.65
N VAL A 184 5.74 -13.00 -2.09
CA VAL A 184 4.79 -13.65 -3.00
C VAL A 184 3.99 -14.68 -2.22
N SER A 185 2.67 -14.62 -2.32
CA SER A 185 1.75 -15.53 -1.64
C SER A 185 0.74 -16.10 -2.62
N GLU A 186 0.53 -17.40 -2.54
CA GLU A 186 -0.43 -18.14 -3.37
C GLU A 186 -1.84 -18.08 -2.78
N LEU A 187 -2.84 -17.88 -3.63
CA LEU A 187 -4.25 -17.93 -3.26
C LEU A 187 -4.85 -19.27 -3.73
N ALA A 188 -5.23 -20.12 -2.78
CA ALA A 188 -5.87 -21.40 -3.00
C ALA A 188 -5.16 -22.26 -4.06
N SER A 189 -3.86 -22.46 -3.92
CA SER A 189 -3.06 -23.23 -4.87
C SER A 189 -3.46 -24.71 -4.91
N LEU A 190 -3.46 -25.27 -6.12
CA LEU A 190 -3.73 -26.70 -6.36
C LEU A 190 -2.44 -27.49 -6.25
N ASN A 191 -2.35 -28.35 -5.24
CA ASN A 191 -1.25 -29.28 -5.03
C ASN A 191 -1.79 -30.72 -4.98
N ASN A 192 -1.40 -31.53 -5.94
CA ASN A 192 -1.76 -32.94 -6.05
C ASN A 192 -0.67 -33.74 -6.77
N ASN A 193 -0.96 -34.96 -7.21
CA ASN A 193 0.01 -35.81 -7.92
C ASN A 193 0.36 -35.32 -9.33
N THR A 194 -0.49 -34.46 -9.93
CA THR A 194 -0.29 -33.95 -11.30
C THR A 194 0.25 -32.50 -11.30
N TYR A 195 -0.22 -31.69 -10.37
CA TYR A 195 0.12 -30.26 -10.27
C TYR A 195 0.84 -29.99 -8.96
N ARG A 196 1.96 -29.28 -9.04
CA ARG A 196 2.75 -28.93 -7.86
C ARG A 196 3.18 -27.47 -7.96
N THR A 197 2.97 -26.73 -6.88
CA THR A 197 3.51 -25.40 -6.65
C THR A 197 4.29 -25.43 -5.35
N LEU A 198 5.00 -24.35 -5.03
CA LEU A 198 5.70 -24.24 -3.75
C LEU A 198 4.75 -24.41 -2.56
N GLY A 199 3.50 -23.94 -2.70
CA GLY A 199 2.47 -24.09 -1.67
C GLY A 199 2.72 -23.30 -0.40
N SER A 200 3.67 -22.38 -0.43
CA SER A 200 4.08 -21.55 0.69
C SER A 200 4.49 -20.15 0.21
N PRO A 201 4.22 -19.11 0.98
CA PRO A 201 4.74 -17.79 0.68
C PRO A 201 6.27 -17.78 0.66
N PHE A 202 6.84 -16.97 -0.25
CA PHE A 202 8.29 -16.78 -0.34
C PHE A 202 8.66 -15.30 -0.48
N ILE A 203 9.86 -14.94 -0.04
CA ILE A 203 10.35 -13.57 0.00
C ILE A 203 11.49 -13.41 -1.00
N LEU A 204 11.40 -12.36 -1.79
CA LEU A 204 12.43 -11.95 -2.74
C LEU A 204 13.07 -10.64 -2.28
N ASN A 205 14.39 -10.53 -2.38
CA ASN A 205 15.10 -9.30 -2.06
C ASN A 205 14.89 -8.24 -3.16
N HIS A 206 15.35 -7.03 -2.90
CA HIS A 206 15.17 -5.87 -3.78
C HIS A 206 15.81 -6.01 -5.17
N GLU A 207 16.80 -6.90 -5.34
CA GLU A 207 17.49 -7.12 -6.61
C GLU A 207 16.73 -8.06 -7.56
N ARG A 208 15.73 -8.77 -7.03
CA ARG A 208 14.99 -9.77 -7.81
C ARG A 208 13.83 -9.17 -8.58
N THR A 209 13.57 -9.76 -9.73
CA THR A 209 12.41 -9.48 -10.56
C THR A 209 11.50 -10.69 -10.60
N LEU A 210 10.22 -10.49 -10.29
CA LEU A 210 9.19 -11.51 -10.44
C LEU A 210 8.45 -11.27 -11.76
N THR A 211 8.40 -12.29 -12.61
CA THR A 211 7.61 -12.25 -13.84
C THR A 211 6.49 -13.29 -13.78
N LEU A 212 5.26 -12.84 -13.92
CA LEU A 212 4.04 -13.64 -13.97
C LEU A 212 3.53 -13.66 -15.40
N LYS A 213 3.60 -14.81 -16.07
CA LYS A 213 3.07 -14.99 -17.44
C LYS A 213 1.76 -15.77 -17.36
N LEU A 214 0.69 -15.14 -17.83
CA LEU A 214 -0.62 -15.73 -17.83
C LEU A 214 -0.73 -16.74 -18.99
N ARG A 215 -1.23 -17.94 -18.69
CA ARG A 215 -1.54 -18.93 -19.73
C ARG A 215 -2.97 -18.77 -20.22
N PRO A 216 -3.20 -18.86 -21.53
CA PRO A 216 -4.55 -18.75 -22.11
C PRO A 216 -5.52 -19.87 -21.68
N ASP A 217 -5.03 -20.93 -21.06
CA ASP A 217 -5.75 -22.18 -20.77
C ASP A 217 -6.97 -22.05 -19.84
N GLY A 218 -7.38 -20.85 -19.50
CA GLY A 218 -8.50 -20.81 -18.61
C GLY A 218 -8.95 -19.48 -18.07
N ASN A 219 -8.29 -18.41 -18.35
CA ASN A 219 -8.66 -17.15 -17.74
C ASN A 219 -8.58 -15.96 -18.68
N ASP A 220 -9.68 -15.69 -19.35
CA ASP A 220 -9.76 -14.63 -20.35
C ASP A 220 -9.86 -13.22 -19.73
N TYR A 221 -10.13 -13.13 -18.43
CA TYR A 221 -10.37 -11.85 -17.74
C TYR A 221 -9.76 -11.87 -16.33
N PRO A 222 -8.44 -11.64 -16.20
CA PRO A 222 -7.84 -11.49 -14.88
C PRO A 222 -8.30 -10.20 -14.21
N VAL A 223 -8.41 -10.22 -12.88
CA VAL A 223 -8.58 -9.04 -12.06
C VAL A 223 -7.23 -8.68 -11.45
N ILE A 224 -6.80 -7.46 -11.70
CA ILE A 224 -5.63 -6.86 -11.08
C ILE A 224 -6.10 -6.03 -9.89
N GLY A 225 -5.61 -6.36 -8.70
CA GLY A 225 -5.76 -5.54 -7.50
C GLY A 225 -4.50 -4.72 -7.27
N MET A 226 -4.69 -3.47 -6.88
CA MET A 226 -3.62 -2.51 -6.57
C MET A 226 -3.98 -1.82 -5.26
N ASP A 227 -3.38 -2.24 -4.16
CA ASP A 227 -3.78 -1.80 -2.83
C ASP A 227 -5.30 -2.02 -2.62
N ASN A 228 -6.08 -0.97 -2.49
CA ASN A 228 -7.52 -1.01 -2.31
C ASN A 228 -8.33 -0.78 -3.60
N GLU A 229 -7.70 -0.79 -4.77
CA GLU A 229 -8.38 -0.65 -6.07
C GLU A 229 -8.26 -1.93 -6.89
N ALA A 230 -9.23 -2.19 -7.74
CA ALA A 230 -9.22 -3.33 -8.64
C ALA A 230 -9.58 -2.92 -10.06
N LEU A 231 -8.84 -3.46 -11.03
CA LEU A 231 -9.09 -3.29 -12.45
C LEU A 231 -9.29 -4.65 -13.10
N SER A 232 -10.35 -4.79 -13.88
CA SER A 232 -10.51 -5.91 -14.80
C SER A 232 -9.93 -5.52 -16.14
N ILE A 233 -8.85 -6.16 -16.56
CA ILE A 233 -8.17 -5.88 -17.83
C ILE A 233 -8.39 -7.10 -18.73
N LYS A 234 -8.91 -6.87 -19.92
CA LYS A 234 -8.98 -7.92 -20.96
C LYS A 234 -7.57 -8.19 -21.48
N GLN A 235 -7.19 -9.47 -21.54
CA GLN A 235 -5.96 -9.93 -22.18
C GLN A 235 -4.67 -9.39 -21.55
N VAL A 236 -4.43 -9.69 -20.28
CA VAL A 236 -3.09 -9.55 -19.69
C VAL A 236 -2.27 -10.79 -20.03
N GLU A 237 -1.13 -10.57 -20.65
CA GLU A 237 -0.18 -11.66 -20.97
C GLU A 237 0.88 -11.81 -19.88
N LYS A 238 1.36 -10.68 -19.36
CA LYS A 238 2.49 -10.66 -18.45
C LYS A 238 2.40 -9.50 -17.44
N ALA A 239 2.72 -9.78 -16.20
CA ALA A 239 3.01 -8.78 -15.19
C ALA A 239 4.45 -8.96 -14.67
N VAL A 240 5.22 -7.89 -14.64
CA VAL A 240 6.58 -7.87 -14.07
C VAL A 240 6.55 -7.03 -12.80
N VAL A 241 6.99 -7.62 -11.69
CA VAL A 241 6.99 -6.98 -10.38
C VAL A 241 8.40 -6.90 -9.81
N ARG A 242 8.76 -5.75 -9.27
CA ARG A 242 10.02 -5.51 -8.56
C ARG A 242 9.84 -4.55 -7.41
N LEU A 243 10.75 -4.56 -6.46
CA LEU A 243 10.81 -3.49 -5.49
C LEU A 243 11.17 -2.19 -6.22
N SER A 244 10.42 -1.13 -5.96
CA SER A 244 10.65 0.17 -6.58
C SER A 244 11.68 0.98 -5.79
N ASP A 245 12.46 1.81 -6.48
CA ASP A 245 13.29 2.84 -5.83
C ASP A 245 12.43 3.91 -5.15
N LYS A 246 11.18 4.05 -5.59
CA LYS A 246 10.23 5.03 -5.04
C LYS A 246 9.78 4.64 -3.63
N GLN A 247 9.93 5.57 -2.70
CA GLN A 247 9.56 5.40 -1.30
C GLN A 247 8.57 6.47 -0.84
N ILE A 248 7.56 6.05 -0.10
CA ILE A 248 6.59 6.96 0.50
C ILE A 248 7.09 7.40 1.87
N LYS A 249 7.23 8.71 2.06
CA LYS A 249 7.65 9.31 3.33
C LYS A 249 6.43 9.63 4.18
N THR A 250 6.32 9.02 5.34
CA THR A 250 5.19 9.20 6.24
C THR A 250 5.60 9.85 7.55
N VAL A 251 4.77 10.75 8.05
CA VAL A 251 4.91 11.31 9.40
C VAL A 251 4.30 10.32 10.39
N LYS A 252 5.07 9.94 11.39
CA LYS A 252 4.71 8.96 12.42
C LYS A 252 5.07 9.45 13.81
N LEU A 253 4.35 8.97 14.81
CA LEU A 253 4.70 9.16 16.21
C LEU A 253 5.85 8.22 16.59
N LYS A 254 6.82 8.72 17.37
CA LYS A 254 7.97 7.93 17.83
C LYS A 254 7.55 6.72 18.68
N ASN A 255 6.51 6.88 19.48
CA ASN A 255 6.00 5.84 20.40
C ASN A 255 4.92 4.96 19.78
N ASN A 256 4.86 4.85 18.44
CA ASN A 256 3.88 4.06 17.71
C ASN A 256 4.55 3.26 16.59
N SER A 257 5.45 2.34 16.99
CA SER A 257 6.21 1.52 16.05
C SER A 257 5.32 0.55 15.27
N PHE A 258 5.82 0.05 14.15
CA PHE A 258 5.13 -0.98 13.35
C PHE A 258 4.85 -2.23 14.20
N TRP A 259 5.81 -2.68 15.00
CA TRP A 259 5.66 -3.89 15.82
C TRP A 259 4.69 -3.71 16.98
N GLU A 260 4.62 -2.53 17.58
CA GLU A 260 3.58 -2.22 18.59
C GLU A 260 2.18 -2.25 17.98
N LYS A 261 2.02 -1.78 16.74
CA LYS A 261 0.76 -1.88 16.00
C LYS A 261 0.41 -3.35 15.71
N VAL A 262 1.37 -4.14 15.26
CA VAL A 262 1.20 -5.59 15.03
C VAL A 262 0.75 -6.28 16.31
N GLN A 263 1.42 -6.01 17.44
CA GLN A 263 1.07 -6.59 18.74
C GLN A 263 -0.38 -6.24 19.12
N ARG A 264 -0.73 -4.96 19.10
CA ARG A 264 -2.06 -4.50 19.51
C ARG A 264 -3.20 -4.96 18.58
N THR A 265 -2.88 -5.20 17.30
CA THR A 265 -3.90 -5.59 16.31
C THR A 265 -4.14 -7.09 16.28
N PHE A 266 -3.12 -7.91 16.54
CA PHE A 266 -3.19 -9.35 16.26
C PHE A 266 -2.96 -10.24 17.47
N LEU A 267 -2.52 -9.69 18.60
CA LEU A 267 -2.26 -10.43 19.85
C LEU A 267 -3.09 -9.91 21.02
#